data_00bb50bff0fb9aab926f03f6cb0c3a5a
#
_entry.id   00bb50bff0fb9aab926f03f6cb0c3a5a
#
_cell.length_a   1.000
_cell.length_b   1.000
_cell.length_c   1.000
_cell.angle_alpha   90.00
_cell.angle_beta   90.00
_cell.angle_gamma   90.00
#
_symmetry.space_group_name_H-M   'P 1'
#
loop_
_entity.id
_entity.type
_entity.pdbx_description
1 polymer ?
#
loop_
_entity_poly.entity_id
_entity_poly.type
_entity_poly.pdbx_seq_one_letter_code
_entity_poly.pdbx_strand_id
1 'polypeptide(L)'
;MLNRRQFFSAAAAGAAMLARGTKTFAAVKYDLIIKGGRVVDPSVRLDAVRDVAISGGRIAAVEAAITDDAAETLDARGKLVVPGLLDVHTHCGRFPTGPGLVLQDGVTGWVDAGSKGADAIGETIAIARSSPQPGRVLINIGRAGILPEGDTMDLTRADVGAAREAISKNLDFVVGVKARLSRDVAGENDYEVLRRAQEVATSFNLPVMIHMGQTISPLGKLVDLLKRGDIVTHLFAPPPNSIIDDSGHTLPEVLAARRRGVWFDVGNGQTGHMLWTTISAIMKTGFWPDTFSTDWNTNAHQTGVIDLPNCMSKLFGYGMTVDEAIACATFNAARIFPFLNDRGTLNVGAPADVAVLDLRKGNFEFLDNFKNKITGHQRLFPSATVLGGKRVPRA
;
A
#
# COMPACT_ATOMS: atom_id res chain seq x y z
N MET A 1 -45.00 -26.94 63.36
CA MET A 1 -44.69 -25.48 63.49
C MET A 1 -43.30 -25.33 63.95
N LEU A 2 -42.46 -24.81 63.09
CA LEU A 2 -41.03 -24.56 63.39
C LEU A 2 -40.91 -23.37 64.34
N ASN A 3 -40.11 -23.55 65.42
CA ASN A 3 -39.91 -22.64 66.51
C ASN A 3 -38.97 -21.46 66.02
N ARG A 4 -39.21 -20.22 66.52
CA ARG A 4 -38.51 -18.97 66.15
C ARG A 4 -36.96 -19.09 66.07
N ARG A 5 -36.39 -19.95 66.90
CA ARG A 5 -34.92 -20.19 66.87
C ARG A 5 -34.42 -20.95 65.64
N GLN A 6 -35.29 -21.82 65.05
CA GLN A 6 -34.93 -22.56 63.81
C GLN A 6 -35.02 -21.70 62.57
N PHE A 7 -35.88 -20.65 62.63
CA PHE A 7 -36.04 -19.70 61.51
C PHE A 7 -34.79 -18.77 61.41
N PHE A 8 -34.19 -18.37 62.48
CA PHE A 8 -32.98 -17.54 62.48
C PHE A 8 -31.71 -18.32 62.08
N SER A 9 -31.64 -19.61 62.35
CA SER A 9 -30.51 -20.47 61.94
C SER A 9 -30.56 -20.78 60.42
N ALA A 10 -31.72 -20.85 59.80
CA ALA A 10 -31.88 -21.04 58.37
C ALA A 10 -31.57 -19.74 57.57
N ALA A 11 -31.91 -18.57 58.16
CA ALA A 11 -31.60 -17.27 57.53
C ALA A 11 -30.09 -16.92 57.54
N ALA A 12 -29.37 -17.34 58.58
CA ALA A 12 -27.91 -17.14 58.69
C ALA A 12 -27.09 -18.04 57.72
N ALA A 13 -27.58 -19.26 57.44
CA ALA A 13 -26.97 -20.15 56.45
C ALA A 13 -27.23 -19.71 55.00
N GLY A 14 -28.38 -19.08 54.72
CA GLY A 14 -28.70 -18.51 53.40
C GLY A 14 -27.87 -17.26 53.04
N ALA A 15 -27.55 -16.44 54.06
CA ALA A 15 -26.74 -15.23 53.85
C ALA A 15 -25.24 -15.53 53.63
N ALA A 16 -24.75 -16.66 54.18
CA ALA A 16 -23.35 -17.07 54.00
C ALA A 16 -23.09 -17.72 52.59
N MET A 17 -24.13 -18.18 51.88
CA MET A 17 -23.98 -18.70 50.51
C MET A 17 -24.06 -17.63 49.40
N LEU A 18 -24.57 -16.44 49.71
CA LEU A 18 -24.63 -15.31 48.74
C LEU A 18 -23.37 -14.43 48.77
N ALA A 19 -22.40 -14.71 49.66
CA ALA A 19 -21.12 -14.01 49.73
C ALA A 19 -19.97 -14.76 48.98
N ARG A 20 -20.31 -15.69 48.08
CA ARG A 20 -19.33 -16.12 47.06
C ARG A 20 -19.21 -14.99 46.06
N GLY A 21 -18.17 -14.18 46.27
CA GLY A 21 -17.84 -13.06 45.45
C GLY A 21 -17.95 -13.45 43.98
N THR A 22 -18.88 -12.82 43.26
CA THR A 22 -18.79 -12.66 41.85
C THR A 22 -17.41 -12.05 41.61
N LYS A 23 -16.47 -12.84 41.11
CA LYS A 23 -15.26 -12.27 40.47
C LYS A 23 -15.81 -11.36 39.40
N THR A 24 -15.94 -10.09 39.69
CA THR A 24 -16.02 -9.06 38.66
C THR A 24 -14.77 -9.23 37.85
N PHE A 25 -14.86 -9.91 36.72
CA PHE A 25 -13.82 -9.82 35.72
C PHE A 25 -13.68 -8.33 35.43
N ALA A 26 -12.56 -7.73 35.82
CA ALA A 26 -12.25 -6.37 35.40
C ALA A 26 -12.41 -6.35 33.89
N ALA A 27 -13.19 -5.40 33.40
CA ALA A 27 -13.38 -5.27 31.96
C ALA A 27 -11.99 -5.10 31.33
N VAL A 28 -11.68 -5.99 30.38
CA VAL A 28 -10.41 -5.95 29.66
C VAL A 28 -10.32 -4.58 28.99
N LYS A 29 -9.25 -3.84 29.24
CA LYS A 29 -9.11 -2.43 28.79
C LYS A 29 -8.88 -2.32 27.29
N TYR A 30 -8.17 -3.29 26.71
CA TYR A 30 -7.79 -3.29 25.31
C TYR A 30 -8.24 -4.57 24.60
N ASP A 31 -8.56 -4.45 23.30
CA ASP A 31 -8.89 -5.61 22.46
C ASP A 31 -7.63 -6.39 22.10
N LEU A 32 -6.53 -5.67 21.78
CA LEU A 32 -5.24 -6.25 21.41
C LEU A 32 -4.11 -5.36 21.94
N ILE A 33 -3.05 -5.98 22.46
CA ILE A 33 -1.77 -5.30 22.70
C ILE A 33 -0.67 -5.99 21.89
N ILE A 34 0.06 -5.22 21.07
CA ILE A 34 1.28 -5.65 20.39
C ILE A 34 2.45 -5.29 21.30
N LYS A 35 3.18 -6.31 21.78
CA LYS A 35 4.19 -6.17 22.83
C LYS A 35 5.62 -6.15 22.33
N GLY A 36 6.39 -5.16 22.79
CA GLY A 36 7.86 -5.17 22.80
C GLY A 36 8.49 -5.09 21.40
N GLY A 37 7.76 -4.66 20.37
CA GLY A 37 8.28 -4.45 19.03
C GLY A 37 9.02 -3.12 18.88
N ARG A 38 9.96 -3.05 17.92
CA ARG A 38 10.50 -1.77 17.46
C ARG A 38 9.45 -1.08 16.63
N VAL A 39 8.77 -0.10 17.21
CA VAL A 39 7.78 0.72 16.51
C VAL A 39 8.51 1.73 15.64
N VAL A 40 8.24 1.68 14.31
CA VAL A 40 8.75 2.66 13.34
C VAL A 40 7.55 3.33 12.68
N ASP A 41 7.31 4.58 13.05
CA ASP A 41 6.27 5.45 12.47
C ASP A 41 6.88 6.77 12.01
N PRO A 42 7.22 6.88 10.71
CA PRO A 42 7.82 8.09 10.15
C PRO A 42 6.93 9.32 10.25
N SER A 43 5.60 9.16 10.32
CA SER A 43 4.65 10.28 10.37
C SER A 43 4.84 11.14 11.63
N VAL A 44 5.32 10.55 12.70
CA VAL A 44 5.61 11.20 14.00
C VAL A 44 7.08 11.09 14.42
N ARG A 45 7.95 10.62 13.52
CA ARG A 45 9.39 10.42 13.77
C ARG A 45 9.66 9.51 14.96
N LEU A 46 8.87 8.45 15.09
CA LEU A 46 9.03 7.45 16.15
C LEU A 46 9.81 6.26 15.61
N ASP A 47 10.92 5.96 16.28
CA ASP A 47 11.72 4.74 16.10
C ASP A 47 12.22 4.27 17.46
N ALA A 48 11.45 3.43 18.15
CA ALA A 48 11.76 2.96 19.48
C ALA A 48 11.03 1.66 19.82
N VAL A 49 11.55 0.90 20.78
CA VAL A 49 10.80 -0.25 21.32
C VAL A 49 9.61 0.27 22.12
N ARG A 50 8.40 -0.16 21.72
CA ARG A 50 7.13 0.24 22.35
C ARG A 50 6.14 -0.91 22.34
N ASP A 51 5.14 -0.78 23.20
CA ASP A 51 3.88 -1.51 23.13
C ASP A 51 2.84 -0.66 22.41
N VAL A 52 2.00 -1.30 21.61
CA VAL A 52 0.89 -0.66 20.92
C VAL A 52 -0.42 -1.29 21.39
N ALA A 53 -1.27 -0.51 22.06
CA ALA A 53 -2.61 -0.94 22.48
C ALA A 53 -3.68 -0.51 21.49
N ILE A 54 -4.65 -1.39 21.30
CA ILE A 54 -5.75 -1.23 20.36
C ILE A 54 -7.07 -1.44 21.09
N SER A 55 -8.02 -0.55 20.88
CA SER A 55 -9.39 -0.64 21.41
C SER A 55 -10.40 -0.09 20.40
N GLY A 56 -11.51 -0.78 20.19
CA GLY A 56 -12.57 -0.36 19.27
C GLY A 56 -12.08 -0.17 17.83
N GLY A 57 -11.10 -0.96 17.39
CA GLY A 57 -10.52 -0.88 16.05
C GLY A 57 -9.60 0.33 15.79
N ARG A 58 -9.19 1.04 16.86
CA ARG A 58 -8.31 2.22 16.79
C ARG A 58 -7.08 2.04 17.67
N ILE A 59 -6.00 2.72 17.32
CA ILE A 59 -4.81 2.85 18.17
C ILE A 59 -5.22 3.60 19.43
N ALA A 60 -5.09 2.96 20.58
CA ALA A 60 -5.46 3.53 21.88
C ALA A 60 -4.27 4.09 22.64
N ALA A 61 -3.09 3.46 22.52
CA ALA A 61 -1.85 3.94 23.14
C ALA A 61 -0.62 3.39 22.40
N VAL A 62 0.48 4.15 22.45
CA VAL A 62 1.82 3.72 22.00
C VAL A 62 2.80 4.14 23.08
N GLU A 63 3.23 3.20 23.93
CA GLU A 63 3.97 3.50 25.17
C GLU A 63 5.19 2.59 25.34
N ALA A 64 6.13 2.96 26.21
CA ALA A 64 7.32 2.17 26.50
C ALA A 64 6.97 0.78 27.04
N ALA A 65 5.93 0.71 27.88
CA ALA A 65 5.37 -0.54 28.40
C ALA A 65 3.90 -0.29 28.79
N ILE A 66 3.02 -1.21 28.40
CA ILE A 66 1.61 -1.22 28.77
C ILE A 66 1.38 -2.43 29.67
N THR A 67 0.97 -2.19 30.91
CA THR A 67 0.76 -3.25 31.91
C THR A 67 -0.71 -3.66 32.05
N ASP A 68 -1.61 -2.94 31.40
CA ASP A 68 -3.05 -3.25 31.39
C ASP A 68 -3.35 -4.58 30.67
N ASP A 69 -4.50 -5.17 31.00
CA ASP A 69 -4.97 -6.39 30.39
C ASP A 69 -5.56 -6.15 28.99
N ALA A 70 -5.36 -7.11 28.10
CA ALA A 70 -5.93 -7.15 26.75
C ALA A 70 -6.62 -8.50 26.50
N ALA A 71 -7.62 -8.51 25.62
CA ALA A 71 -8.28 -9.73 25.19
C ALA A 71 -7.32 -10.64 24.41
N GLU A 72 -6.42 -10.02 23.60
CA GLU A 72 -5.36 -10.70 22.87
C GLU A 72 -4.02 -9.98 23.07
N THR A 73 -2.93 -10.72 23.05
CA THR A 73 -1.56 -10.18 23.06
C THR A 73 -0.78 -10.76 21.90
N LEU A 74 -0.13 -9.90 21.12
CA LEU A 74 0.77 -10.27 20.02
C LEU A 74 2.21 -9.93 20.44
N ASP A 75 3.05 -10.96 20.59
CA ASP A 75 4.49 -10.75 20.84
C ASP A 75 5.21 -10.30 19.57
N ALA A 76 5.76 -9.09 19.59
CA ALA A 76 6.51 -8.50 18.50
C ALA A 76 7.99 -8.26 18.85
N ARG A 77 8.50 -8.86 19.92
CA ARG A 77 9.91 -8.72 20.32
C ARG A 77 10.84 -9.14 19.19
N GLY A 78 11.83 -8.29 18.90
CA GLY A 78 12.77 -8.48 17.79
C GLY A 78 12.21 -8.18 16.39
N LYS A 79 10.97 -7.71 16.30
CA LYS A 79 10.29 -7.36 15.04
C LYS A 79 10.02 -5.87 14.94
N LEU A 80 9.76 -5.41 13.72
CA LEU A 80 9.25 -4.07 13.45
C LEU A 80 7.73 -4.07 13.59
N VAL A 81 7.19 -3.05 14.23
CA VAL A 81 5.76 -2.74 14.28
C VAL A 81 5.57 -1.41 13.56
N VAL A 82 4.90 -1.43 12.43
CA VAL A 82 4.78 -0.27 11.55
C VAL A 82 3.31 -0.02 11.21
N PRO A 83 2.92 1.19 10.78
CA PRO A 83 1.59 1.40 10.21
C PRO A 83 1.32 0.35 9.13
N GLY A 84 0.06 -0.04 8.96
CA GLY A 84 -0.32 -0.93 7.88
C GLY A 84 0.20 -0.42 6.54
N LEU A 85 0.80 -1.31 5.75
CA LEU A 85 1.39 -0.95 4.46
C LEU A 85 0.28 -0.58 3.46
N LEU A 86 0.59 0.34 2.57
CA LEU A 86 -0.31 0.85 1.54
C LEU A 86 0.32 0.61 0.16
N ASP A 87 -0.35 -0.18 -0.68
CA ASP A 87 0.10 -0.44 -2.05
C ASP A 87 -0.71 0.39 -3.04
N VAL A 88 -0.12 1.47 -3.51
CA VAL A 88 -0.79 2.46 -4.38
C VAL A 88 -0.78 2.08 -5.87
N HIS A 89 -0.14 0.97 -6.21
CA HIS A 89 -0.11 0.43 -7.58
C HIS A 89 -0.08 -1.09 -7.55
N THR A 90 -1.25 -1.70 -7.63
CA THR A 90 -1.43 -3.16 -7.71
C THR A 90 -2.49 -3.50 -8.75
N HIS A 91 -2.60 -4.74 -9.14
CA HIS A 91 -3.68 -5.30 -9.95
C HIS A 91 -4.45 -6.39 -9.19
N CYS A 92 -4.40 -6.35 -7.84
CA CYS A 92 -5.12 -7.32 -7.00
C CYS A 92 -6.65 -7.24 -7.18
N GLY A 93 -7.16 -6.09 -7.61
CA GLY A 93 -8.55 -5.89 -7.96
C GLY A 93 -9.04 -6.62 -9.21
N ARG A 94 -8.16 -7.31 -9.95
CA ARG A 94 -8.56 -8.22 -11.05
C ARG A 94 -9.05 -9.58 -10.56
N PHE A 95 -8.70 -9.95 -9.33
CA PHE A 95 -8.86 -11.32 -8.83
C PHE A 95 -9.60 -11.28 -7.50
N PRO A 96 -10.71 -12.05 -7.32
CA PRO A 96 -11.45 -12.05 -6.06
C PRO A 96 -10.61 -12.38 -4.83
N THR A 97 -9.56 -13.20 -4.99
CA THR A 97 -8.63 -13.57 -3.91
C THR A 97 -7.49 -12.56 -3.71
N GLY A 98 -7.28 -11.67 -4.66
CA GLY A 98 -6.13 -10.75 -4.67
C GLY A 98 -6.03 -9.88 -3.41
N PRO A 99 -7.09 -9.19 -2.97
CA PRO A 99 -7.04 -8.38 -1.76
C PRO A 99 -6.65 -9.19 -0.50
N GLY A 100 -7.16 -10.42 -0.37
CA GLY A 100 -6.80 -11.30 0.74
C GLY A 100 -5.32 -11.70 0.73
N LEU A 101 -4.75 -11.93 -0.46
CA LEU A 101 -3.34 -12.31 -0.61
C LEU A 101 -2.41 -11.15 -0.22
N VAL A 102 -2.63 -9.95 -0.75
CA VAL A 102 -1.79 -8.78 -0.39
C VAL A 102 -1.95 -8.38 1.08
N LEU A 103 -3.11 -8.67 1.70
CA LEU A 103 -3.32 -8.46 3.13
C LEU A 103 -2.40 -9.35 3.98
N GLN A 104 -2.08 -10.57 3.53
CA GLN A 104 -1.11 -11.45 4.21
C GLN A 104 0.31 -10.85 4.22
N ASP A 105 0.62 -9.99 3.25
CA ASP A 105 1.92 -9.31 3.13
C ASP A 105 2.01 -8.04 3.98
N GLY A 106 0.96 -7.70 4.73
CA GLY A 106 0.91 -6.50 5.56
C GLY A 106 0.23 -5.30 4.89
N VAL A 107 -0.31 -5.47 3.68
CA VAL A 107 -0.97 -4.39 2.92
C VAL A 107 -2.41 -4.21 3.42
N THR A 108 -2.66 -3.12 4.13
CA THR A 108 -3.96 -2.80 4.74
C THR A 108 -4.78 -1.78 3.95
N GLY A 109 -4.27 -1.32 2.82
CA GLY A 109 -4.99 -0.47 1.87
C GLY A 109 -4.34 -0.55 0.50
N TRP A 110 -5.13 -0.51 -0.58
CA TRP A 110 -4.62 -0.71 -1.92
C TRP A 110 -5.35 0.10 -2.98
N VAL A 111 -4.66 0.33 -4.11
CA VAL A 111 -5.22 0.95 -5.31
C VAL A 111 -4.95 0.06 -6.52
N ASP A 112 -6.01 -0.39 -7.20
CA ASP A 112 -5.89 -1.04 -8.51
C ASP A 112 -5.51 -0.02 -9.57
N ALA A 113 -4.38 -0.22 -10.21
CA ALA A 113 -3.79 0.76 -11.14
C ALA A 113 -4.29 0.58 -12.58
N GLY A 114 -5.60 0.58 -12.76
CA GLY A 114 -6.21 0.61 -14.09
C GLY A 114 -6.25 -0.75 -14.77
N SER A 115 -6.55 -1.82 -14.03
CA SER A 115 -6.80 -3.14 -14.62
C SER A 115 -7.92 -3.12 -15.65
N LYS A 116 -8.95 -2.30 -15.40
CA LYS A 116 -10.14 -2.15 -16.24
C LYS A 116 -10.37 -0.68 -16.61
N GLY A 117 -10.98 -0.49 -17.78
CA GLY A 117 -11.47 0.81 -18.23
C GLY A 117 -12.99 0.90 -18.14
N ALA A 118 -13.59 1.87 -18.86
CA ALA A 118 -15.01 2.21 -18.76
C ALA A 118 -15.96 1.03 -18.98
N ASP A 119 -15.60 0.11 -19.89
CA ASP A 119 -16.46 -1.01 -20.27
C ASP A 119 -16.65 -2.05 -19.16
N ALA A 120 -15.67 -2.18 -18.23
CA ALA A 120 -15.65 -3.25 -17.25
C ALA A 120 -15.18 -2.81 -15.86
N ILE A 121 -15.09 -1.52 -15.57
CA ILE A 121 -14.60 -0.99 -14.27
C ILE A 121 -15.41 -1.53 -13.07
N GLY A 122 -16.69 -1.84 -13.29
CA GLY A 122 -17.58 -2.40 -12.28
C GLY A 122 -17.09 -3.73 -11.70
N GLU A 123 -16.35 -4.54 -12.48
CA GLU A 123 -15.79 -5.82 -12.02
C GLU A 123 -14.74 -5.57 -10.90
N THR A 124 -13.80 -4.65 -11.14
CA THR A 124 -12.77 -4.29 -10.16
C THR A 124 -13.38 -3.57 -8.95
N ILE A 125 -14.38 -2.72 -9.16
CA ILE A 125 -15.11 -2.04 -8.07
C ILE A 125 -15.85 -3.06 -7.19
N ALA A 126 -16.44 -4.10 -7.78
CA ALA A 126 -17.10 -5.15 -6.99
C ALA A 126 -16.12 -5.86 -6.05
N ILE A 127 -14.90 -6.15 -6.53
CA ILE A 127 -13.83 -6.73 -5.72
C ILE A 127 -13.39 -5.72 -4.64
N ALA A 128 -13.19 -4.45 -4.98
CA ALA A 128 -12.82 -3.42 -4.02
C ALA A 128 -13.88 -3.26 -2.91
N ARG A 129 -15.15 -3.34 -3.24
CA ARG A 129 -16.27 -3.26 -2.30
C ARG A 129 -16.35 -4.45 -1.35
N SER A 130 -16.00 -5.64 -1.81
CA SER A 130 -16.00 -6.87 -1.02
C SER A 130 -14.69 -7.13 -0.27
N SER A 131 -13.66 -6.30 -0.52
CA SER A 131 -12.35 -6.42 0.11
C SER A 131 -12.44 -6.17 1.62
N PRO A 132 -11.73 -6.95 2.46
CA PRO A 132 -11.66 -6.70 3.90
C PRO A 132 -10.98 -5.38 4.25
N GLN A 133 -9.98 -4.96 3.46
CA GLN A 133 -9.29 -3.68 3.59
C GLN A 133 -9.79 -2.66 2.56
N PRO A 134 -9.64 -1.35 2.82
CA PRO A 134 -9.99 -0.31 1.85
C PRO A 134 -9.28 -0.51 0.52
N GLY A 135 -10.06 -0.65 -0.54
CA GLY A 135 -9.58 -0.74 -1.92
C GLY A 135 -10.23 0.32 -2.80
N ARG A 136 -9.49 0.91 -3.71
CA ARG A 136 -9.97 1.84 -4.73
C ARG A 136 -9.33 1.53 -6.06
N VAL A 137 -9.82 2.18 -7.12
CA VAL A 137 -9.39 1.88 -8.48
C VAL A 137 -9.03 3.15 -9.23
N LEU A 138 -7.99 3.08 -10.05
CA LEU A 138 -7.81 4.00 -11.16
C LEU A 138 -8.56 3.42 -12.37
N ILE A 139 -9.26 4.27 -13.11
CA ILE A 139 -9.83 3.85 -14.38
C ILE A 139 -8.76 3.90 -15.49
N ASN A 140 -8.58 2.84 -16.25
CA ASN A 140 -7.74 2.89 -17.46
C ASN A 140 -8.42 3.79 -18.49
N ILE A 141 -7.66 4.72 -19.11
CA ILE A 141 -8.19 5.58 -20.18
C ILE A 141 -8.58 4.77 -21.41
N GLY A 142 -7.92 3.64 -21.66
CA GLY A 142 -8.35 2.63 -22.62
C GLY A 142 -9.61 1.93 -22.12
N ARG A 143 -10.73 2.11 -22.82
CA ARG A 143 -12.07 1.71 -22.36
C ARG A 143 -12.20 0.23 -21.95
N ALA A 144 -11.43 -0.68 -22.58
CA ALA A 144 -11.43 -2.10 -22.22
C ALA A 144 -10.50 -2.42 -21.02
N GLY A 145 -9.58 -1.52 -20.66
CA GLY A 145 -8.53 -1.76 -19.69
C GLY A 145 -7.29 -2.39 -20.31
N ILE A 146 -6.57 -3.20 -19.52
CA ILE A 146 -5.32 -3.86 -19.94
C ILE A 146 -5.62 -4.93 -20.98
N LEU A 147 -5.04 -4.78 -22.17
CA LEU A 147 -5.15 -5.70 -23.30
C LEU A 147 -3.77 -6.20 -23.76
N PRO A 148 -3.65 -7.47 -24.17
CA PRO A 148 -2.39 -8.02 -24.71
C PRO A 148 -1.91 -7.30 -25.99
N GLU A 149 -2.84 -6.84 -26.83
CA GLU A 149 -2.58 -6.11 -28.06
C GLU A 149 -2.35 -4.61 -27.88
N GLY A 150 -2.31 -4.14 -26.64
CA GLY A 150 -2.19 -2.73 -26.27
C GLY A 150 -3.52 -2.05 -25.98
N ASP A 151 -3.54 -1.26 -24.91
CA ASP A 151 -4.76 -0.65 -24.37
C ASP A 151 -5.32 0.41 -25.33
N THR A 152 -4.42 1.18 -25.97
CA THR A 152 -4.70 2.39 -26.74
C THR A 152 -3.91 2.48 -28.05
N MET A 153 -3.41 1.34 -28.58
CA MET A 153 -2.84 1.26 -29.93
C MET A 153 -3.84 1.78 -30.97
N ASP A 154 -5.10 1.42 -30.80
CA ASP A 154 -6.22 2.10 -31.45
C ASP A 154 -6.66 3.27 -30.57
N LEU A 155 -6.36 4.49 -30.99
CA LEU A 155 -6.65 5.72 -30.23
C LEU A 155 -8.15 5.92 -29.97
N THR A 156 -9.05 5.29 -30.71
CA THR A 156 -10.50 5.35 -30.46
C THR A 156 -10.87 4.70 -29.12
N ARG A 157 -10.02 3.79 -28.61
CA ARG A 157 -10.20 3.16 -27.29
C ARG A 157 -9.90 4.11 -26.13
N ALA A 158 -9.12 5.18 -26.32
CA ALA A 158 -8.93 6.24 -25.32
C ALA A 158 -10.14 7.18 -25.34
N ASP A 159 -11.29 6.68 -24.88
CA ASP A 159 -12.60 7.32 -24.96
C ASP A 159 -12.89 8.19 -23.73
N VAL A 160 -12.73 9.51 -23.90
CA VAL A 160 -12.96 10.52 -22.86
C VAL A 160 -14.41 10.50 -22.36
N GLY A 161 -15.39 10.34 -23.29
CA GLY A 161 -16.81 10.33 -22.95
C GLY A 161 -17.18 9.14 -22.07
N ALA A 162 -16.79 7.93 -22.50
CA ALA A 162 -17.03 6.70 -21.76
C ALA A 162 -16.33 6.72 -20.39
N ALA A 163 -15.08 7.22 -20.30
CA ALA A 163 -14.37 7.33 -19.05
C ALA A 163 -15.06 8.30 -18.07
N ARG A 164 -15.51 9.48 -18.53
CA ARG A 164 -16.26 10.44 -17.71
C ARG A 164 -17.58 9.86 -17.22
N GLU A 165 -18.32 9.17 -18.06
CA GLU A 165 -19.57 8.52 -17.67
C GLU A 165 -19.33 7.45 -16.60
N ALA A 166 -18.31 6.60 -16.79
CA ALA A 166 -17.96 5.56 -15.83
C ALA A 166 -17.53 6.14 -14.47
N ILE A 167 -16.73 7.23 -14.46
CA ILE A 167 -16.32 7.90 -13.23
C ILE A 167 -17.53 8.51 -12.53
N SER A 168 -18.40 9.24 -13.24
CA SER A 168 -19.56 9.92 -12.66
C SER A 168 -20.51 8.96 -11.91
N LYS A 169 -20.58 7.70 -12.36
CA LYS A 169 -21.38 6.63 -11.74
C LYS A 169 -20.67 5.96 -10.54
N ASN A 170 -19.37 6.22 -10.33
CA ASN A 170 -18.53 5.47 -9.39
C ASN A 170 -17.56 6.36 -8.60
N LEU A 171 -17.95 7.59 -8.27
CA LEU A 171 -17.13 8.59 -7.60
C LEU A 171 -16.53 8.11 -6.28
N ASP A 172 -17.23 7.22 -5.56
CA ASP A 172 -16.75 6.67 -4.27
C ASP A 172 -15.59 5.68 -4.43
N PHE A 173 -15.41 5.12 -5.63
CA PHE A 173 -14.42 4.07 -5.87
C PHE A 173 -13.32 4.47 -6.85
N VAL A 174 -13.60 5.32 -7.84
CA VAL A 174 -12.59 5.77 -8.81
C VAL A 174 -11.83 6.96 -8.24
N VAL A 175 -10.53 6.77 -8.01
CA VAL A 175 -9.68 7.78 -7.35
C VAL A 175 -8.61 8.37 -8.27
N GLY A 176 -8.63 8.05 -9.55
CA GLY A 176 -7.70 8.59 -10.55
C GLY A 176 -7.87 7.93 -11.92
N VAL A 177 -7.04 8.36 -12.86
CA VAL A 177 -7.01 7.83 -14.23
C VAL A 177 -5.64 7.23 -14.49
N LYS A 178 -5.60 6.01 -15.05
CA LYS A 178 -4.37 5.35 -15.50
C LYS A 178 -4.16 5.53 -16.98
N ALA A 179 -2.95 5.92 -17.38
CA ALA A 179 -2.49 5.94 -18.75
C ALA A 179 -1.21 5.09 -18.88
N ARG A 180 -1.26 4.01 -19.68
CA ARG A 180 -0.09 3.21 -20.03
C ARG A 180 0.46 3.70 -21.36
N LEU A 181 1.71 4.15 -21.35
CA LEU A 181 2.28 4.95 -22.45
C LEU A 181 3.39 4.24 -23.23
N SER A 182 3.73 2.99 -22.87
CA SER A 182 4.78 2.24 -23.57
C SER A 182 4.39 1.94 -25.02
N ARG A 183 5.42 1.76 -25.86
CA ARG A 183 5.30 1.50 -27.31
C ARG A 183 4.35 0.35 -27.66
N ASP A 184 4.40 -0.73 -26.89
CA ASP A 184 3.55 -1.91 -27.06
C ASP A 184 2.12 -1.73 -26.56
N VAL A 185 1.82 -0.61 -25.89
CA VAL A 185 0.51 -0.33 -25.28
C VAL A 185 -0.21 0.83 -25.96
N ALA A 186 0.48 1.92 -26.21
CA ALA A 186 -0.09 3.14 -26.81
C ALA A 186 0.46 3.43 -28.22
N GLY A 187 1.58 2.78 -28.61
CA GLY A 187 2.24 3.09 -29.88
C GLY A 187 2.61 4.56 -29.94
N GLU A 188 2.43 5.17 -31.09
CA GLU A 188 2.68 6.60 -31.34
C GLU A 188 1.60 7.53 -30.73
N ASN A 189 0.61 6.96 -30.10
CA ASN A 189 -0.50 7.71 -29.49
C ASN A 189 -0.18 8.18 -28.06
N ASP A 190 0.99 7.85 -27.48
CA ASP A 190 1.31 8.03 -26.05
C ASP A 190 1.04 9.46 -25.54
N TYR A 191 1.41 10.48 -26.33
CA TYR A 191 1.15 11.88 -25.98
C TYR A 191 -0.34 12.22 -25.96
N GLU A 192 -1.09 11.81 -26.98
CA GLU A 192 -2.53 12.07 -27.07
C GLU A 192 -3.32 11.26 -26.05
N VAL A 193 -2.89 10.04 -25.75
CA VAL A 193 -3.46 9.21 -24.68
C VAL A 193 -3.31 9.90 -23.33
N LEU A 194 -2.13 10.45 -23.03
CA LEU A 194 -1.91 11.21 -21.81
C LEU A 194 -2.77 12.47 -21.76
N ARG A 195 -2.86 13.21 -22.87
CA ARG A 195 -3.71 14.41 -22.97
C ARG A 195 -5.18 14.08 -22.67
N ARG A 196 -5.71 12.98 -23.22
CA ARG A 196 -7.09 12.51 -22.95
C ARG A 196 -7.27 12.08 -21.49
N ALA A 197 -6.30 11.38 -20.92
CA ALA A 197 -6.34 11.01 -19.51
C ALA A 197 -6.37 12.26 -18.60
N GLN A 198 -5.57 13.29 -18.91
CA GLN A 198 -5.57 14.58 -18.22
C GLN A 198 -6.91 15.32 -18.35
N GLU A 199 -7.52 15.28 -19.53
CA GLU A 199 -8.83 15.88 -19.79
C GLU A 199 -9.91 15.25 -18.91
N VAL A 200 -9.94 13.90 -18.84
CA VAL A 200 -10.86 13.16 -17.96
C VAL A 200 -10.60 13.49 -16.50
N ALA A 201 -9.36 13.34 -16.05
CA ALA A 201 -8.98 13.54 -14.66
C ALA A 201 -9.29 14.95 -14.15
N THR A 202 -9.07 15.97 -14.98
CA THR A 202 -9.36 17.37 -14.65
C THR A 202 -10.85 17.62 -14.40
N SER A 203 -11.74 16.92 -15.11
CA SER A 203 -13.19 17.06 -14.94
C SER A 203 -13.68 16.67 -13.54
N PHE A 204 -12.90 15.85 -12.82
CA PHE A 204 -13.25 15.32 -11.49
C PHE A 204 -12.23 15.69 -10.41
N ASN A 205 -11.25 16.54 -10.72
CA ASN A 205 -10.14 16.86 -9.83
C ASN A 205 -9.39 15.61 -9.33
N LEU A 206 -9.16 14.66 -10.23
CA LEU A 206 -8.46 13.41 -9.95
C LEU A 206 -7.01 13.47 -10.46
N PRO A 207 -6.08 12.68 -9.88
CA PRO A 207 -4.74 12.51 -10.42
C PRO A 207 -4.73 11.59 -11.63
N VAL A 208 -3.69 11.74 -12.46
CA VAL A 208 -3.30 10.78 -13.49
C VAL A 208 -2.09 9.99 -13.00
N MET A 209 -2.12 8.66 -13.15
CA MET A 209 -0.94 7.82 -13.00
C MET A 209 -0.47 7.37 -14.37
N ILE A 210 0.74 7.77 -14.77
CA ILE A 210 1.37 7.29 -15.98
C ILE A 210 2.24 6.07 -15.69
N HIS A 211 2.15 5.06 -16.57
CA HIS A 211 3.12 3.99 -16.71
C HIS A 211 4.21 4.49 -17.65
N MET A 212 5.40 4.77 -17.13
CA MET A 212 6.54 5.17 -17.93
C MET A 212 7.41 3.98 -18.35
N GLY A 213 8.28 4.21 -19.28
CA GLY A 213 9.24 3.23 -19.81
C GLY A 213 8.88 2.83 -21.23
N GLN A 214 9.89 2.80 -22.10
CA GLN A 214 9.78 2.44 -23.53
C GLN A 214 8.70 3.25 -24.29
N THR A 215 8.44 4.50 -23.90
CA THR A 215 7.54 5.41 -24.62
C THR A 215 8.15 5.82 -25.95
N ILE A 216 7.33 6.18 -26.93
CA ILE A 216 7.81 6.74 -28.22
C ILE A 216 8.17 8.21 -28.04
N SER A 217 7.29 8.98 -27.40
CA SER A 217 7.59 10.37 -27.02
C SER A 217 8.70 10.43 -25.99
N PRO A 218 9.63 11.41 -26.08
CA PRO A 218 10.61 11.64 -25.03
C PRO A 218 9.95 11.83 -23.67
N LEU A 219 10.47 11.17 -22.63
CA LEU A 219 9.89 11.20 -21.28
C LEU A 219 9.69 12.62 -20.76
N GLY A 220 10.67 13.53 -21.00
CA GLY A 220 10.56 14.94 -20.61
C GLY A 220 9.27 15.59 -21.08
N LYS A 221 8.89 15.37 -22.36
CA LYS A 221 7.64 15.94 -22.92
C LYS A 221 6.39 15.39 -22.24
N LEU A 222 6.38 14.11 -21.86
CA LEU A 222 5.27 13.48 -21.16
C LEU A 222 5.15 14.00 -19.71
N VAL A 223 6.30 14.07 -19.03
CA VAL A 223 6.36 14.52 -17.63
C VAL A 223 6.01 16.01 -17.49
N ASP A 224 6.28 16.83 -18.51
CA ASP A 224 5.91 18.25 -18.52
C ASP A 224 4.40 18.50 -18.53
N LEU A 225 3.60 17.54 -19.03
CA LEU A 225 2.14 17.59 -18.98
C LEU A 225 1.58 17.31 -17.57
N LEU A 226 2.37 16.70 -16.69
CA LEU A 226 1.91 16.28 -15.37
C LEU A 226 1.81 17.47 -14.42
N LYS A 227 0.80 17.45 -13.57
CA LYS A 227 0.50 18.47 -12.57
C LYS A 227 0.67 17.90 -11.15
N ARG A 228 0.58 18.78 -10.15
CA ARG A 228 0.60 18.40 -8.73
C ARG A 228 -0.40 17.27 -8.46
N GLY A 229 0.07 16.22 -7.79
CA GLY A 229 -0.72 15.06 -7.41
C GLY A 229 -0.69 13.93 -8.43
N ASP A 230 -0.27 14.18 -9.69
CA ASP A 230 -0.08 13.12 -10.67
C ASP A 230 1.08 12.19 -10.26
N ILE A 231 1.10 10.98 -10.79
CA ILE A 231 2.03 9.93 -10.38
C ILE A 231 2.75 9.38 -11.61
N VAL A 232 4.07 9.28 -11.52
CA VAL A 232 4.92 8.55 -12.45
C VAL A 232 5.28 7.22 -11.79
N THR A 233 4.80 6.11 -12.32
CA THR A 233 5.17 4.77 -11.81
C THR A 233 6.16 4.06 -12.72
N HIS A 234 6.86 3.06 -12.17
CA HIS A 234 7.99 2.35 -12.77
C HIS A 234 9.26 3.21 -12.84
N LEU A 235 9.55 3.92 -11.74
CA LEU A 235 10.69 4.83 -11.61
C LEU A 235 12.01 4.25 -12.14
N PHE A 236 12.20 2.94 -12.04
CA PHE A 236 13.44 2.25 -12.41
C PHE A 236 13.41 1.59 -13.79
N ALA A 237 12.45 2.00 -14.63
CA ALA A 237 12.40 1.53 -16.01
C ALA A 237 13.69 1.86 -16.77
N PRO A 238 14.26 0.88 -17.51
CA PRO A 238 15.49 1.10 -18.24
C PRO A 238 15.31 2.02 -19.46
N PRO A 239 16.40 2.55 -20.02
CA PRO A 239 16.37 3.20 -21.32
C PRO A 239 15.72 2.32 -22.42
N PRO A 240 15.13 2.90 -23.49
CA PRO A 240 15.00 4.35 -23.68
C PRO A 240 13.90 4.95 -22.78
N ASN A 241 13.95 6.26 -22.56
CA ASN A 241 12.99 7.01 -21.76
C ASN A 241 12.97 6.63 -20.26
N SER A 242 14.16 6.51 -19.67
CA SER A 242 14.35 6.52 -18.22
C SER A 242 14.29 7.95 -17.67
N ILE A 243 14.24 8.11 -16.34
CA ILE A 243 14.31 9.43 -15.69
C ILE A 243 15.72 10.04 -15.73
N ILE A 244 16.71 9.30 -16.18
CA ILE A 244 18.09 9.76 -16.38
C ILE A 244 18.43 9.81 -17.87
N ASP A 245 19.31 10.74 -18.23
CA ASP A 245 19.91 10.83 -19.57
C ASP A 245 21.04 9.81 -19.77
N ASP A 246 21.63 9.79 -20.99
CA ASP A 246 22.73 8.89 -21.34
C ASP A 246 24.01 9.17 -20.52
N SER A 247 24.14 10.35 -19.92
CA SER A 247 25.24 10.74 -19.02
C SER A 247 24.98 10.34 -17.56
N GLY A 248 23.81 9.77 -17.27
CA GLY A 248 23.41 9.33 -15.93
C GLY A 248 22.90 10.46 -15.02
N HIS A 249 22.55 11.63 -15.56
CA HIS A 249 21.94 12.71 -14.82
C HIS A 249 20.42 12.63 -14.87
N THR A 250 19.76 12.98 -13.75
CA THR A 250 18.30 13.10 -13.74
C THR A 250 17.86 14.21 -14.70
N LEU A 251 16.87 13.89 -15.55
CA LEU A 251 16.32 14.84 -16.52
C LEU A 251 15.79 16.11 -15.82
N PRO A 252 16.09 17.31 -16.35
CA PRO A 252 15.60 18.58 -15.77
C PRO A 252 14.09 18.63 -15.62
N GLU A 253 13.34 18.06 -16.57
CA GLU A 253 11.88 17.97 -16.58
C GLU A 253 11.36 17.10 -15.42
N VAL A 254 12.05 15.99 -15.11
CA VAL A 254 11.75 15.11 -13.97
C VAL A 254 11.96 15.86 -12.65
N LEU A 255 13.07 16.59 -12.52
CA LEU A 255 13.33 17.43 -11.35
C LEU A 255 12.28 18.55 -11.21
N ALA A 256 11.90 19.16 -12.33
CA ALA A 256 10.84 20.18 -12.35
C ALA A 256 9.47 19.60 -11.97
N ALA A 257 9.13 18.41 -12.46
CA ALA A 257 7.88 17.72 -12.09
C ALA A 257 7.84 17.39 -10.60
N ARG A 258 8.93 16.90 -10.00
CA ARG A 258 9.01 16.68 -8.55
C ARG A 258 8.78 17.99 -7.78
N ARG A 259 9.39 19.08 -8.19
CA ARG A 259 9.14 20.40 -7.55
C ARG A 259 7.69 20.89 -7.70
N ARG A 260 7.00 20.51 -8.79
CA ARG A 260 5.56 20.77 -8.97
C ARG A 260 4.68 19.92 -8.06
N GLY A 261 5.22 18.86 -7.47
CA GLY A 261 4.50 17.93 -6.60
C GLY A 261 3.92 16.72 -7.34
N VAL A 262 4.56 16.30 -8.42
CA VAL A 262 4.35 14.99 -9.06
C VAL A 262 5.03 13.94 -8.19
N TRP A 263 4.35 12.82 -7.95
CA TRP A 263 4.85 11.68 -7.19
C TRP A 263 5.61 10.70 -8.09
N PHE A 264 6.66 10.10 -7.55
CA PHE A 264 7.47 9.09 -8.24
C PHE A 264 7.43 7.78 -7.48
N ASP A 265 6.82 6.78 -8.11
CA ASP A 265 6.49 5.49 -7.52
C ASP A 265 7.36 4.38 -8.09
N VAL A 266 7.75 3.41 -7.26
CA VAL A 266 8.60 2.29 -7.70
C VAL A 266 7.90 1.43 -8.73
N GLY A 267 6.66 0.99 -8.47
CA GLY A 267 5.91 0.13 -9.38
C GLY A 267 6.73 -1.09 -9.81
N ASN A 268 7.10 -1.98 -8.87
CA ASN A 268 8.13 -3.01 -9.07
C ASN A 268 7.91 -3.86 -10.34
N GLY A 269 6.67 -4.32 -10.58
CA GLY A 269 6.32 -5.12 -11.75
C GLY A 269 7.07 -6.45 -11.89
N GLN A 270 6.79 -7.15 -12.99
CA GLN A 270 7.45 -8.43 -13.32
C GLN A 270 8.33 -8.35 -14.56
N THR A 271 8.02 -7.44 -15.48
CA THR A 271 8.66 -7.35 -16.80
C THR A 271 8.95 -5.90 -17.16
N GLY A 272 10.19 -5.59 -17.54
CA GLY A 272 10.55 -4.32 -18.19
C GLY A 272 10.59 -3.06 -17.29
N HIS A 273 10.23 -3.15 -16.00
CA HIS A 273 10.02 -1.97 -15.15
C HIS A 273 11.16 -1.68 -14.18
N MET A 274 12.06 -2.63 -13.98
CA MET A 274 13.12 -2.53 -13.01
C MET A 274 14.38 -3.23 -13.52
N LEU A 275 15.49 -2.51 -13.61
CA LEU A 275 16.79 -3.04 -14.02
C LEU A 275 17.86 -2.55 -13.03
N TRP A 276 18.70 -3.47 -12.50
CA TRP A 276 19.70 -3.12 -11.48
C TRP A 276 20.67 -2.04 -11.88
N THR A 277 21.12 -2.02 -13.15
CA THR A 277 22.02 -0.99 -13.65
C THR A 277 21.34 0.39 -13.66
N THR A 278 20.04 0.44 -14.01
CA THR A 278 19.25 1.67 -13.99
C THR A 278 19.04 2.14 -12.55
N ILE A 279 18.69 1.24 -11.62
CA ILE A 279 18.59 1.58 -10.20
C ILE A 279 19.89 2.17 -9.69
N SER A 280 21.03 1.49 -9.97
CA SER A 280 22.34 1.96 -9.53
C SER A 280 22.67 3.37 -10.08
N ALA A 281 22.31 3.64 -11.32
CA ALA A 281 22.53 4.95 -11.93
C ALA A 281 21.63 6.03 -11.29
N ILE A 282 20.34 5.75 -11.10
CA ILE A 282 19.39 6.67 -10.49
C ILE A 282 19.78 6.97 -9.04
N MET A 283 20.15 5.94 -8.25
CA MET A 283 20.53 6.15 -6.84
C MET A 283 21.76 7.05 -6.70
N LYS A 284 22.71 7.01 -7.65
CA LYS A 284 23.87 7.92 -7.68
C LYS A 284 23.48 9.39 -7.86
N THR A 285 22.34 9.67 -8.48
CA THR A 285 21.82 11.05 -8.62
C THR A 285 21.17 11.58 -7.33
N GLY A 286 20.93 10.72 -6.35
CA GLY A 286 20.17 11.06 -5.14
C GLY A 286 18.65 11.16 -5.37
N PHE A 287 18.14 10.66 -6.49
CA PHE A 287 16.70 10.68 -6.77
C PHE A 287 16.00 9.43 -6.20
N TRP A 288 15.50 9.55 -4.98
CA TRP A 288 14.80 8.48 -4.28
C TRP A 288 13.31 8.41 -4.67
N PRO A 289 12.67 7.23 -4.61
CA PRO A 289 11.22 7.11 -4.80
C PRO A 289 10.46 7.83 -3.68
N ASP A 290 9.25 8.29 -4.00
CA ASP A 290 8.32 8.82 -3.02
C ASP A 290 7.47 7.69 -2.41
N THR A 291 7.15 6.65 -3.20
CA THR A 291 6.37 5.49 -2.75
C THR A 291 6.93 4.17 -3.27
N PHE A 292 6.67 3.12 -2.50
CA PHE A 292 6.78 1.73 -2.94
C PHE A 292 5.43 1.20 -3.33
N SER A 293 5.39 0.48 -4.44
CA SER A 293 4.26 -0.30 -4.87
C SER A 293 4.73 -1.56 -5.61
N THR A 294 3.85 -2.54 -5.71
CA THR A 294 4.23 -3.85 -6.22
C THR A 294 4.00 -4.02 -7.71
N ASP A 295 3.01 -3.36 -8.29
CA ASP A 295 2.43 -3.77 -9.57
C ASP A 295 2.05 -5.27 -9.56
N TRP A 296 1.44 -5.67 -8.43
CA TRP A 296 1.15 -7.06 -8.08
C TRP A 296 0.13 -7.69 -9.04
N ASN A 297 0.39 -8.93 -9.39
CA ASN A 297 -0.58 -9.82 -10.02
C ASN A 297 -0.41 -11.25 -9.47
N THR A 298 -1.33 -12.17 -9.77
CA THR A 298 -1.32 -13.54 -9.22
C THR A 298 -0.04 -14.30 -9.51
N ASN A 299 0.55 -14.14 -10.69
CA ASN A 299 1.80 -14.83 -11.05
C ASN A 299 2.97 -14.34 -10.18
N ALA A 300 3.00 -13.04 -9.90
CA ALA A 300 4.01 -12.44 -9.03
C ALA A 300 3.98 -13.03 -7.62
N HIS A 301 2.78 -13.17 -7.06
CA HIS A 301 2.59 -13.74 -5.74
C HIS A 301 3.01 -15.22 -5.69
N GLN A 302 2.61 -16.00 -6.69
CA GLN A 302 2.96 -17.43 -6.75
C GLN A 302 4.46 -17.71 -6.81
N THR A 303 5.23 -16.80 -7.41
CA THR A 303 6.69 -16.91 -7.46
C THR A 303 7.37 -16.43 -6.18
N GLY A 304 6.65 -15.80 -5.25
CA GLY A 304 7.20 -15.23 -4.02
C GLY A 304 8.20 -14.08 -4.26
N VAL A 305 8.21 -13.52 -5.47
CA VAL A 305 9.18 -12.49 -5.89
C VAL A 305 8.66 -11.09 -5.61
N ILE A 306 7.33 -10.91 -5.56
CA ILE A 306 6.71 -9.61 -5.39
C ILE A 306 5.70 -9.65 -4.25
N ASP A 307 6.17 -9.36 -3.05
CA ASP A 307 5.39 -8.78 -1.96
C ASP A 307 5.92 -7.37 -1.68
N LEU A 308 5.14 -6.53 -1.04
CA LEU A 308 5.57 -5.14 -0.77
C LEU A 308 6.82 -5.07 0.13
N PRO A 309 6.95 -5.87 1.22
CA PRO A 309 8.17 -5.97 1.99
C PRO A 309 9.43 -6.36 1.18
N ASN A 310 9.28 -7.25 0.18
CA ASN A 310 10.38 -7.59 -0.72
C ASN A 310 10.79 -6.40 -1.59
N CYS A 311 9.80 -5.70 -2.18
CA CYS A 311 10.05 -4.51 -2.99
C CYS A 311 10.81 -3.44 -2.19
N MET A 312 10.40 -3.17 -0.95
CA MET A 312 11.06 -2.25 -0.04
C MET A 312 12.52 -2.66 0.23
N SER A 313 12.75 -3.96 0.43
CA SER A 313 14.06 -4.51 0.78
C SER A 313 15.12 -4.34 -0.32
N LYS A 314 14.70 -4.23 -1.57
CA LYS A 314 15.60 -4.08 -2.72
C LYS A 314 16.48 -2.83 -2.66
N LEU A 315 16.01 -1.76 -2.00
CA LEU A 315 16.75 -0.51 -1.93
C LEU A 315 17.65 -0.38 -0.69
N PHE A 316 17.60 -1.30 0.27
CA PHE A 316 18.53 -1.30 1.41
C PHE A 316 19.99 -1.40 0.97
N GLY A 317 20.26 -2.17 -0.09
CA GLY A 317 21.61 -2.31 -0.68
C GLY A 317 22.17 -1.01 -1.29
N TYR A 318 21.30 -0.03 -1.51
CA TYR A 318 21.67 1.30 -2.04
C TYR A 318 21.73 2.38 -0.97
N GLY A 319 21.53 2.01 0.31
CA GLY A 319 21.62 2.92 1.45
C GLY A 319 20.31 3.50 1.96
N MET A 320 19.16 3.07 1.41
CA MET A 320 17.86 3.44 1.99
C MET A 320 17.75 2.88 3.40
N THR A 321 17.32 3.71 4.34
CA THR A 321 17.09 3.30 5.72
C THR A 321 15.73 2.60 5.87
N VAL A 322 15.56 1.88 6.99
CA VAL A 322 14.26 1.26 7.31
C VAL A 322 13.17 2.32 7.44
N ASP A 323 13.44 3.43 8.10
CA ASP A 323 12.49 4.53 8.29
C ASP A 323 12.02 5.11 6.95
N GLU A 324 12.95 5.39 6.03
CA GLU A 324 12.62 5.87 4.68
C GLU A 324 11.78 4.87 3.89
N ALA A 325 12.12 3.58 3.94
CA ALA A 325 11.35 2.54 3.26
C ALA A 325 9.94 2.41 3.83
N ILE A 326 9.78 2.46 5.17
CA ILE A 326 8.47 2.47 5.82
C ILE A 326 7.69 3.73 5.44
N ALA A 327 8.33 4.91 5.43
CA ALA A 327 7.68 6.16 5.02
C ALA A 327 7.07 6.05 3.61
N CYS A 328 7.81 5.49 2.65
CA CYS A 328 7.37 5.31 1.27
C CYS A 328 6.18 4.34 1.14
N ALA A 329 6.10 3.32 1.99
CA ALA A 329 5.02 2.32 1.95
C ALA A 329 3.85 2.62 2.92
N THR A 330 3.88 3.72 3.66
CA THR A 330 2.86 4.10 4.66
C THR A 330 2.48 5.57 4.54
N PHE A 331 3.18 6.44 5.24
CA PHE A 331 2.87 7.87 5.36
C PHE A 331 2.84 8.61 4.02
N ASN A 332 3.81 8.38 3.14
CA ASN A 332 3.84 9.01 1.82
C ASN A 332 2.69 8.50 0.94
N ALA A 333 2.49 7.17 0.90
CA ALA A 333 1.41 6.54 0.13
C ALA A 333 0.02 7.04 0.57
N ALA A 334 -0.20 7.22 1.88
CA ALA A 334 -1.45 7.76 2.42
C ALA A 334 -1.77 9.18 1.94
N ARG A 335 -0.77 9.97 1.56
CA ARG A 335 -0.94 11.38 1.11
C ARG A 335 -1.35 11.52 -0.34
N ILE A 336 -1.25 10.45 -1.14
CA ILE A 336 -1.59 10.51 -2.57
C ILE A 336 -3.10 10.53 -2.76
N PHE A 337 -3.82 9.68 -2.03
CA PHE A 337 -5.25 9.49 -2.22
C PHE A 337 -6.05 9.83 -0.96
N PRO A 338 -7.05 10.73 -1.05
CA PRO A 338 -7.81 11.20 0.12
C PRO A 338 -8.45 10.11 0.98
N PHE A 339 -8.84 8.97 0.40
CA PHE A 339 -9.46 7.87 1.14
C PHE A 339 -8.50 7.14 2.10
N LEU A 340 -7.21 7.44 2.03
CA LEU A 340 -6.15 6.91 2.89
C LEU A 340 -5.63 7.92 3.92
N ASN A 341 -6.16 9.13 3.96
CA ASN A 341 -5.60 10.24 4.78
C ASN A 341 -5.58 9.96 6.29
N ASP A 342 -6.42 9.05 6.79
CA ASP A 342 -6.47 8.64 8.19
C ASP A 342 -5.55 7.46 8.52
N ARG A 343 -4.76 6.97 7.53
CA ARG A 343 -3.90 5.79 7.60
C ARG A 343 -2.42 6.15 7.48
N GLY A 344 -1.56 5.12 7.46
CA GLY A 344 -0.10 5.33 7.33
C GLY A 344 0.54 5.91 8.58
N THR A 345 -0.11 5.77 9.75
CA THR A 345 0.36 6.23 11.07
C THR A 345 -0.14 5.30 12.18
N LEU A 346 0.57 5.30 13.32
CA LEU A 346 0.14 4.67 14.56
C LEU A 346 -0.28 5.71 15.62
N ASN A 347 -0.63 6.93 15.20
CA ASN A 347 -1.13 7.95 16.10
C ASN A 347 -2.37 7.46 16.87
N VAL A 348 -2.45 7.84 18.14
CA VAL A 348 -3.65 7.56 18.95
C VAL A 348 -4.89 8.10 18.24
N GLY A 349 -5.90 7.24 18.12
CA GLY A 349 -7.14 7.53 17.40
C GLY A 349 -7.14 7.15 15.92
N ALA A 350 -5.99 6.86 15.29
CA ALA A 350 -5.94 6.34 13.92
C ALA A 350 -6.57 4.94 13.84
N PRO A 351 -7.07 4.52 12.65
CA PRO A 351 -7.45 3.12 12.43
C PRO A 351 -6.31 2.18 12.83
N ALA A 352 -6.65 1.11 13.56
CA ALA A 352 -5.67 0.15 14.02
C ALA A 352 -5.29 -0.83 12.89
N ASP A 353 -4.63 -0.29 11.87
CA ASP A 353 -4.03 -1.02 10.77
C ASP A 353 -2.52 -1.08 11.01
N VAL A 354 -2.01 -2.29 11.27
CA VAL A 354 -0.61 -2.50 11.67
C VAL A 354 -0.01 -3.65 10.88
N ALA A 355 1.20 -3.44 10.37
CA ALA A 355 2.04 -4.52 9.86
C ALA A 355 3.15 -4.84 10.87
N VAL A 356 3.33 -6.11 11.17
CA VAL A 356 4.46 -6.61 11.96
C VAL A 356 5.41 -7.30 10.98
N LEU A 357 6.62 -6.77 10.87
CA LEU A 357 7.62 -7.22 9.90
C LEU A 357 8.84 -7.78 10.62
N ASP A 358 9.40 -8.85 10.07
CA ASP A 358 10.65 -9.45 10.53
C ASP A 358 11.80 -8.97 9.63
N LEU A 359 12.66 -8.08 10.14
CA LEU A 359 13.86 -7.62 9.43
C LEU A 359 15.00 -8.59 9.70
N ARG A 360 15.29 -9.45 8.73
CA ARG A 360 16.36 -10.42 8.82
C ARG A 360 17.64 -9.91 8.18
N LYS A 361 18.76 -10.18 8.84
CA LYS A 361 20.11 -10.02 8.29
C LYS A 361 20.60 -11.35 7.73
N GLY A 362 21.30 -11.31 6.61
CA GLY A 362 21.80 -12.52 5.92
C GLY A 362 22.08 -12.21 4.45
N ASN A 363 22.28 -13.25 3.66
CA ASN A 363 22.44 -13.13 2.21
C ASN A 363 21.09 -13.51 1.55
N PHE A 364 20.48 -12.54 0.93
CA PHE A 364 19.19 -12.68 0.23
C PHE A 364 19.37 -12.37 -1.25
N GLU A 365 18.88 -13.24 -2.09
CA GLU A 365 18.84 -13.02 -3.53
C GLU A 365 17.65 -12.15 -3.89
N PHE A 366 17.89 -11.07 -4.63
CA PHE A 366 16.87 -10.22 -5.22
C PHE A 366 16.96 -10.25 -6.74
N LEU A 367 15.80 -10.30 -7.38
CA LEU A 367 15.68 -10.31 -8.85
C LEU A 367 15.19 -8.94 -9.34
N ASP A 368 15.76 -8.48 -10.46
CA ASP A 368 15.11 -7.47 -11.29
C ASP A 368 14.13 -8.11 -12.29
N ASN A 369 13.51 -7.29 -13.13
CA ASN A 369 12.54 -7.79 -14.12
C ASN A 369 13.17 -8.49 -15.33
N PHE A 370 14.49 -8.50 -15.42
CA PHE A 370 15.29 -9.17 -16.47
C PHE A 370 15.96 -10.46 -15.94
N LYS A 371 15.57 -10.88 -14.72
CA LYS A 371 16.11 -12.07 -14.02
C LYS A 371 17.58 -11.94 -13.61
N ASN A 372 18.13 -10.72 -13.63
CA ASN A 372 19.45 -10.49 -13.05
C ASN A 372 19.34 -10.52 -11.53
N LYS A 373 20.39 -11.06 -10.90
CA LYS A 373 20.43 -11.30 -9.46
C LYS A 373 21.40 -10.36 -8.79
N ILE A 374 21.02 -9.84 -7.63
CA ILE A 374 21.95 -9.23 -6.69
C ILE A 374 21.79 -9.88 -5.32
N THR A 375 22.83 -9.82 -4.50
CA THR A 375 22.77 -10.22 -3.11
C THR A 375 22.58 -8.99 -2.24
N GLY A 376 21.48 -8.93 -1.47
CA GLY A 376 21.29 -7.97 -0.41
C GLY A 376 21.55 -8.60 0.95
N HIS A 377 21.82 -7.78 1.96
CA HIS A 377 22.18 -8.25 3.30
C HIS A 377 21.08 -8.06 4.35
N GLN A 378 19.96 -7.52 3.93
CA GLN A 378 18.77 -7.33 4.77
C GLN A 378 17.50 -7.57 3.93
N ARG A 379 16.50 -8.22 4.54
CA ARG A 379 15.19 -8.42 3.92
C ARG A 379 14.09 -8.34 4.97
N LEU A 380 13.00 -7.67 4.61
CA LEU A 380 11.74 -7.65 5.36
C LEU A 380 10.87 -8.85 4.98
N PHE A 381 10.28 -9.48 5.99
CA PHE A 381 9.30 -10.54 5.82
C PHE A 381 8.03 -10.19 6.59
N PRO A 382 6.85 -10.39 6.03
CA PRO A 382 5.61 -10.20 6.76
C PRO A 382 5.51 -11.24 7.90
N SER A 383 5.20 -10.78 9.11
CA SER A 383 5.08 -11.63 10.30
C SER A 383 3.65 -11.71 10.81
N ALA A 384 2.96 -10.58 10.92
CA ALA A 384 1.54 -10.52 11.24
C ALA A 384 0.95 -9.23 10.64
N THR A 385 -0.35 -9.26 10.39
CA THR A 385 -1.12 -8.10 9.96
C THR A 385 -2.29 -7.90 10.92
N VAL A 386 -2.55 -6.66 11.29
CA VAL A 386 -3.74 -6.24 12.03
C VAL A 386 -4.52 -5.28 11.14
N LEU A 387 -5.79 -5.54 10.95
CA LEU A 387 -6.70 -4.71 10.16
C LEU A 387 -7.90 -4.31 10.99
N GLY A 388 -8.13 -3.00 11.15
CA GLY A 388 -9.22 -2.49 11.97
C GLY A 388 -9.20 -3.05 13.40
N GLY A 389 -8.02 -3.24 13.96
CA GLY A 389 -7.79 -3.76 15.31
C GLY A 389 -7.89 -5.28 15.47
N LYS A 390 -8.14 -6.02 14.41
CA LYS A 390 -8.22 -7.48 14.44
C LYS A 390 -7.02 -8.10 13.74
N ARG A 391 -6.41 -9.08 14.39
CA ARG A 391 -5.35 -9.87 13.78
C ARG A 391 -5.88 -10.67 12.60
N VAL A 392 -5.23 -10.54 11.46
CA VAL A 392 -5.55 -11.31 10.25
C VAL A 392 -5.01 -12.72 10.43
N PRO A 393 -5.87 -13.76 10.31
CA PRO A 393 -5.40 -15.14 10.30
C PRO A 393 -4.40 -15.36 9.16
N ARG A 394 -3.32 -16.06 9.44
CA ARG A 394 -2.40 -16.50 8.36
C ARG A 394 -2.96 -17.73 7.68
N ALA A 395 -2.94 -17.70 6.32
CA ALA A 395 -3.32 -18.84 5.50
C ALA A 395 -2.24 -19.93 5.53
#